data_c77a515cdc492f43b96918624900fde3
#
_entry.id   c77a515cdc492f43b96918624900fde3
#
_cell.length_a   1.000
_cell.length_b   1.000
_cell.length_c   1.000
_cell.angle_alpha   90.00
_cell.angle_beta   90.00
_cell.angle_gamma   90.00
#
_symmetry.space_group_name_H-M   'P 1'
#
loop_
_entity.id
_entity.type
_entity.pdbx_description
1 polymer ?
#
loop_
_entity_poly.entity_id
_entity_poly.type
_entity_poly.pdbx_seq_one_letter_code
_entity_poly.pdbx_strand_id
1 'polypeptide(L)'
;MKTLSTHTLLLALGGQSLLAFASEQDNAKGFVEDSQWSLLNRSVYDRRDYEHGSLSNGARNAYKPRAQRSDLAEEWAYGLMADFTSGYTRGTVGFGLDAHAYSGWELDSGGGRAGKARLLGVDNDGHPKDEFSRGGAVAKLRFFSTELRYGEQRVKTPVFGSSDSRLLPETATGWLLTSRELPATTLYGGHFNESTDRNASSHDQGFVVNYSNGKQGDSFDLVGVRNTALKGLNASLFSAVYADTWRQHYLGAVYTQPLADGQDLTFDLNLYRTQDTGKALSGRIDNTTWSFLTTYKASSHSFGLGYQKVDGDTPYDYVTRGAIYLSNAVALSDFNAPQEASWQARYDLSMTGYGIPGLTFGALYVRGSGIDGSHMDPNGGYKWLGYGQGGKHWERDIQAKYVVQSGAAKNLAFTLRHAVHRGNAAQAELDANQIRLAIEYPLGGKF
;
A
#
# COMPACT_ATOMS: atom_id res chain seq x y z
N MET A 1 -16.12 -1.97 46.92
CA MET A 1 -17.30 -1.33 46.37
C MET A 1 -17.00 0.15 46.18
N LYS A 2 -16.72 0.56 44.98
CA LYS A 2 -16.82 1.97 44.52
C LYS A 2 -17.19 1.89 43.03
N THR A 3 -18.39 2.32 42.74
CA THR A 3 -19.07 2.38 41.48
C THR A 3 -18.42 3.44 40.58
N LEU A 4 -17.91 3.07 39.39
CA LEU A 4 -17.55 4.03 38.36
C LEU A 4 -18.81 4.45 37.59
N SER A 5 -19.08 5.73 37.63
CA SER A 5 -20.14 6.43 36.95
C SER A 5 -19.81 6.52 35.44
N THR A 6 -20.68 5.96 34.62
CA THR A 6 -20.67 6.07 33.17
C THR A 6 -21.18 7.45 32.78
N HIS A 7 -20.33 8.32 32.25
CA HIS A 7 -20.73 9.59 31.67
C HIS A 7 -21.14 9.37 30.21
N THR A 8 -22.46 9.39 29.99
CA THR A 8 -23.07 9.43 28.67
C THR A 8 -22.91 10.85 28.11
N LEU A 9 -22.09 11.02 27.09
CA LEU A 9 -21.97 12.30 26.37
C LEU A 9 -23.12 12.39 25.35
N LEU A 10 -24.17 13.08 25.71
CA LEU A 10 -25.24 13.50 24.77
C LEU A 10 -24.71 14.66 23.93
N LEU A 11 -24.40 14.40 22.67
CA LEU A 11 -24.21 15.45 21.66
C LEU A 11 -25.59 16.00 21.28
N ALA A 12 -25.88 17.21 21.74
CA ALA A 12 -27.03 17.99 21.24
C ALA A 12 -26.72 18.47 19.82
N LEU A 13 -27.31 17.80 18.82
CA LEU A 13 -27.37 18.26 17.44
C LEU A 13 -28.32 19.44 17.38
N GLY A 14 -27.80 20.66 17.46
CA GLY A 14 -28.53 21.89 17.15
C GLY A 14 -28.94 21.87 15.67
N GLY A 15 -30.25 21.97 15.42
CA GLY A 15 -30.83 22.07 14.08
C GLY A 15 -30.34 23.30 13.33
N GLN A 16 -29.29 23.14 12.54
CA GLN A 16 -29.04 24.09 11.44
C GLN A 16 -29.79 23.57 10.21
N SER A 17 -30.53 24.47 9.57
CA SER A 17 -31.17 24.22 8.28
C SER A 17 -30.09 23.72 7.29
N LEU A 18 -30.12 22.44 7.01
CA LEU A 18 -29.34 21.82 5.94
C LEU A 18 -29.79 22.46 4.63
N LEU A 19 -29.00 23.35 4.05
CA LEU A 19 -29.11 23.67 2.64
C LEU A 19 -29.00 22.32 1.92
N ALA A 20 -30.10 21.91 1.29
CA ALA A 20 -30.15 20.65 0.54
C ALA A 20 -29.25 20.80 -0.70
N PHE A 21 -27.95 20.46 -0.56
CA PHE A 21 -27.18 20.17 -1.71
C PHE A 21 -27.65 18.82 -2.27
N ALA A 22 -27.88 18.78 -3.60
CA ALA A 22 -28.23 17.52 -4.26
C ALA A 22 -27.19 16.44 -3.87
N SER A 23 -27.67 15.34 -3.33
CA SER A 23 -26.81 14.24 -2.88
C SER A 23 -26.13 13.53 -4.06
N GLU A 24 -25.12 12.73 -3.81
CA GLU A 24 -24.53 11.90 -4.88
C GLU A 24 -25.58 10.95 -5.48
N GLN A 25 -26.57 10.50 -4.68
CA GLN A 25 -27.63 9.62 -5.16
C GLN A 25 -28.64 10.36 -6.05
N ASP A 26 -28.95 11.60 -5.76
CA ASP A 26 -29.87 12.43 -6.61
C ASP A 26 -29.29 12.65 -8.01
N ASN A 27 -27.95 12.63 -8.14
CA ASN A 27 -27.22 12.79 -9.40
C ASN A 27 -27.05 11.48 -10.18
N ALA A 28 -27.56 10.35 -9.69
CA ALA A 28 -27.45 9.06 -10.37
C ALA A 28 -28.24 9.06 -11.69
N LYS A 29 -27.55 8.80 -12.81
CA LYS A 29 -28.18 8.72 -14.13
C LYS A 29 -28.78 7.34 -14.39
N GLY A 30 -28.22 6.28 -13.79
CA GLY A 30 -28.70 4.91 -13.91
C GLY A 30 -27.59 3.89 -13.73
N PHE A 31 -28.01 2.62 -13.57
CA PHE A 31 -27.09 1.50 -13.41
C PHE A 31 -26.16 1.34 -14.62
N VAL A 32 -26.69 1.42 -15.84
CA VAL A 32 -25.92 1.28 -17.08
C VAL A 32 -25.29 2.60 -17.50
N GLU A 33 -26.03 3.70 -17.44
CA GLU A 33 -25.65 5.03 -17.95
C GLU A 33 -24.41 5.62 -17.25
N ASP A 34 -24.18 5.26 -16.00
CA ASP A 34 -22.99 5.65 -15.24
C ASP A 34 -21.95 4.52 -15.15
N SER A 35 -22.18 3.40 -15.87
CA SER A 35 -21.24 2.29 -15.87
C SER A 35 -19.97 2.62 -16.64
N GLN A 36 -18.88 2.05 -16.17
CA GLN A 36 -17.57 2.14 -16.81
C GLN A 36 -16.83 0.82 -16.72
N TRP A 37 -15.95 0.61 -17.66
CA TRP A 37 -15.02 -0.52 -17.65
C TRP A 37 -13.61 -0.02 -17.81
N SER A 38 -12.66 -0.76 -17.27
CA SER A 38 -11.24 -0.58 -17.50
C SER A 38 -10.55 -1.91 -17.73
N LEU A 39 -9.51 -1.87 -18.56
CA LEU A 39 -8.64 -2.99 -18.84
C LEU A 39 -7.21 -2.51 -18.75
N LEU A 40 -6.45 -3.00 -17.80
CA LEU A 40 -5.04 -2.68 -17.68
C LEU A 40 -4.20 -3.89 -18.10
N ASN A 41 -3.39 -3.69 -19.14
CA ASN A 41 -2.33 -4.60 -19.56
C ASN A 41 -1.06 -4.18 -18.83
N ARG A 42 -0.40 -5.12 -18.15
CA ARG A 42 0.84 -4.86 -17.40
C ARG A 42 1.85 -5.96 -17.66
N SER A 43 3.04 -5.62 -18.10
CA SER A 43 4.18 -6.53 -18.14
C SER A 43 5.22 -6.05 -17.15
N VAL A 44 5.72 -6.94 -16.29
CA VAL A 44 6.74 -6.62 -15.29
C VAL A 44 7.88 -7.61 -15.38
N TYR A 45 9.07 -7.09 -15.57
CA TYR A 45 10.34 -7.80 -15.38
C TYR A 45 10.98 -7.30 -14.08
N ASP A 46 11.35 -8.21 -13.18
CA ASP A 46 12.02 -7.91 -11.90
C ASP A 46 13.20 -8.87 -11.75
N ARG A 47 14.41 -8.30 -11.65
CA ARG A 47 15.64 -9.03 -11.40
C ARG A 47 16.31 -8.47 -10.16
N ARG A 48 16.72 -9.35 -9.25
CA ARG A 48 17.45 -9.03 -8.01
C ARG A 48 18.70 -9.88 -7.91
N ASP A 49 19.84 -9.23 -7.93
CA ASP A 49 21.15 -9.83 -7.65
C ASP A 49 21.47 -9.59 -6.16
N TYR A 50 21.60 -10.66 -5.39
CA TYR A 50 21.96 -10.59 -3.98
C TYR A 50 23.48 -10.63 -3.84
N GLU A 51 24.00 -9.78 -2.97
CA GLU A 51 25.41 -9.47 -2.85
C GLU A 51 25.99 -9.95 -1.51
N HIS A 52 27.32 -9.93 -1.37
CA HIS A 52 28.05 -10.21 -0.14
C HIS A 52 27.71 -11.56 0.52
N GLY A 53 27.50 -12.59 -0.30
CA GLY A 53 27.18 -13.94 0.17
C GLY A 53 25.73 -14.13 0.60
N SER A 54 24.88 -13.13 0.38
CA SER A 54 23.43 -13.26 0.51
C SER A 54 22.89 -14.17 -0.59
N LEU A 55 21.84 -14.93 -0.27
CA LEU A 55 21.23 -15.87 -1.20
C LEU A 55 19.76 -15.53 -1.37
N SER A 56 19.24 -15.73 -2.57
CA SER A 56 17.82 -15.57 -2.83
C SER A 56 17.01 -16.55 -1.95
N ASN A 57 16.06 -16.02 -1.20
CA ASN A 57 15.07 -16.81 -0.47
C ASN A 57 13.74 -16.93 -1.24
N GLY A 58 13.76 -16.75 -2.56
CA GLY A 58 12.63 -17.00 -3.43
C GLY A 58 12.22 -18.48 -3.42
N ALA A 59 10.95 -18.75 -3.80
CA ALA A 59 10.28 -20.00 -3.55
C ALA A 59 11.12 -21.26 -3.73
N ARG A 60 11.46 -21.63 -4.95
CA ARG A 60 12.25 -22.87 -5.19
C ARG A 60 13.63 -22.88 -4.57
N ASN A 61 14.27 -21.72 -4.48
CA ASN A 61 15.62 -21.63 -3.98
C ASN A 61 15.69 -21.97 -2.48
N ALA A 62 14.64 -21.68 -1.73
CA ALA A 62 14.56 -21.98 -0.31
C ALA A 62 14.59 -23.49 -0.01
N TYR A 63 14.11 -24.33 -0.92
CA TYR A 63 14.11 -25.80 -0.80
C TYR A 63 15.41 -26.47 -1.21
N LYS A 64 16.34 -25.77 -1.86
CA LYS A 64 17.63 -26.30 -2.26
C LYS A 64 18.60 -26.34 -1.07
N PRO A 65 19.55 -27.29 -1.04
CA PRO A 65 20.71 -27.22 -0.15
C PRO A 65 21.43 -25.87 -0.33
N ARG A 66 21.96 -25.30 0.76
CA ARG A 66 22.57 -23.96 0.73
C ARG A 66 23.63 -23.80 -0.37
N ALA A 67 24.45 -24.82 -0.60
CA ALA A 67 25.51 -24.81 -1.63
C ALA A 67 24.98 -24.76 -3.08
N GLN A 68 23.68 -25.02 -3.29
CA GLN A 68 23.01 -25.01 -4.59
C GLN A 68 22.07 -23.82 -4.76
N ARG A 69 21.97 -22.95 -3.74
CA ARG A 69 21.10 -21.77 -3.80
C ARG A 69 21.76 -20.70 -4.66
N SER A 70 20.94 -20.11 -5.54
CA SER A 70 21.34 -18.94 -6.33
C SER A 70 21.27 -17.67 -5.48
N ASP A 71 22.14 -16.73 -5.74
CA ASP A 71 22.10 -15.34 -5.32
C ASP A 71 21.19 -14.48 -6.22
N LEU A 72 20.64 -15.05 -7.29
CA LEU A 72 19.78 -14.36 -8.25
C LEU A 72 18.29 -14.74 -8.06
N ALA A 73 17.41 -13.72 -8.07
CA ALA A 73 15.98 -13.88 -8.26
C ALA A 73 15.56 -13.14 -9.53
N GLU A 74 14.73 -13.79 -10.35
CA GLU A 74 14.31 -13.23 -11.63
C GLU A 74 12.91 -13.72 -11.99
N GLU A 75 12.04 -12.78 -12.39
CA GLU A 75 10.68 -13.03 -12.80
C GLU A 75 10.30 -12.07 -13.91
N TRP A 76 9.71 -12.59 -14.98
CA TRP A 76 9.05 -11.79 -16.00
C TRP A 76 7.64 -12.31 -16.21
N ALA A 77 6.65 -11.45 -16.04
CA ALA A 77 5.25 -11.83 -16.08
C ALA A 77 4.40 -10.79 -16.82
N TYR A 78 3.30 -11.24 -17.40
CA TYR A 78 2.26 -10.42 -17.99
C TYR A 78 0.97 -10.56 -17.18
N GLY A 79 0.30 -9.45 -16.91
CA GLY A 79 -0.96 -9.36 -16.18
C GLY A 79 -2.02 -8.62 -16.98
N LEU A 80 -3.23 -9.14 -16.95
CA LEU A 80 -4.43 -8.52 -17.49
C LEU A 80 -5.43 -8.29 -16.36
N MET A 81 -5.85 -7.06 -16.17
CA MET A 81 -6.79 -6.66 -15.13
C MET A 81 -8.01 -5.99 -15.78
N ALA A 82 -9.16 -6.65 -15.71
CA ALA A 82 -10.43 -6.13 -16.15
C ALA A 82 -11.27 -5.74 -14.94
N ASP A 83 -11.73 -4.50 -14.91
CA ASP A 83 -12.65 -3.97 -13.90
C ASP A 83 -13.91 -3.45 -14.58
N PHE A 84 -15.06 -3.77 -14.01
CA PHE A 84 -16.37 -3.21 -14.33
C PHE A 84 -16.92 -2.51 -13.09
N THR A 85 -17.36 -1.28 -13.25
CA THR A 85 -18.02 -0.50 -12.19
C THR A 85 -19.36 -0.03 -12.71
N SER A 86 -20.47 -0.53 -12.13
CA SER A 86 -21.80 -0.04 -12.50
C SER A 86 -22.06 1.37 -11.95
N GLY A 87 -22.98 2.10 -12.59
CA GLY A 87 -23.66 3.19 -11.92
C GLY A 87 -24.57 2.68 -10.79
N TYR A 88 -25.39 3.60 -10.26
CA TYR A 88 -26.43 3.28 -9.27
C TYR A 88 -27.81 3.39 -9.91
N THR A 89 -28.74 2.50 -9.52
CA THR A 89 -30.14 2.66 -9.88
C THR A 89 -30.66 4.02 -9.38
N ARG A 90 -31.61 4.59 -10.11
CA ARG A 90 -32.28 5.84 -9.69
C ARG A 90 -33.20 5.58 -8.50
N GLY A 91 -33.53 6.63 -7.77
CA GLY A 91 -34.43 6.60 -6.61
C GLY A 91 -33.72 6.97 -5.33
N THR A 92 -34.43 6.90 -4.20
CA THR A 92 -33.90 7.28 -2.88
C THR A 92 -32.74 6.40 -2.43
N VAL A 93 -32.79 5.12 -2.80
CA VAL A 93 -31.71 4.15 -2.56
C VAL A 93 -31.19 3.65 -3.89
N GLY A 94 -29.91 3.80 -4.15
CA GLY A 94 -29.23 3.31 -5.33
C GLY A 94 -28.58 1.96 -5.07
N PHE A 95 -28.78 1.02 -6.01
CA PHE A 95 -28.10 -0.26 -6.03
C PHE A 95 -27.08 -0.27 -7.17
N GLY A 96 -25.90 -0.85 -6.92
CA GLY A 96 -24.85 -1.01 -7.90
C GLY A 96 -24.08 -2.31 -7.69
N LEU A 97 -23.27 -2.66 -8.69
CA LEU A 97 -22.41 -3.83 -8.71
C LEU A 97 -21.07 -3.48 -9.35
N ASP A 98 -19.98 -3.81 -8.69
CA ASP A 98 -18.68 -3.82 -9.33
C ASP A 98 -18.21 -5.27 -9.51
N ALA A 99 -17.42 -5.53 -10.53
CA ALA A 99 -16.82 -6.84 -10.76
C ALA A 99 -15.39 -6.65 -11.28
N HIS A 100 -14.52 -7.61 -10.98
CA HIS A 100 -13.18 -7.64 -11.53
C HIS A 100 -12.77 -9.06 -11.91
N ALA A 101 -11.87 -9.15 -12.90
CA ALA A 101 -11.22 -10.38 -13.31
C ALA A 101 -9.76 -10.07 -13.61
N TYR A 102 -8.86 -10.75 -12.92
CA TYR A 102 -7.42 -10.56 -13.04
C TYR A 102 -6.76 -11.88 -13.40
N SER A 103 -5.84 -11.83 -14.36
CA SER A 103 -5.06 -12.99 -14.77
C SER A 103 -3.60 -12.60 -14.93
N GLY A 104 -2.72 -13.52 -14.55
CA GLY A 104 -1.27 -13.38 -14.67
C GLY A 104 -0.68 -14.59 -15.36
N TRP A 105 0.27 -14.36 -16.27
CA TRP A 105 0.98 -15.39 -17.01
C TRP A 105 2.48 -15.23 -16.85
N GLU A 106 3.18 -16.35 -16.73
CA GLU A 106 4.62 -16.40 -16.79
C GLU A 106 5.09 -16.08 -18.20
N LEU A 107 6.07 -15.21 -18.33
CA LEU A 107 6.84 -15.00 -19.56
C LEU A 107 8.23 -15.63 -19.42
N ASP A 108 8.84 -15.52 -18.24
CA ASP A 108 10.09 -16.17 -17.87
C ASP A 108 10.24 -16.19 -16.32
N SER A 109 10.61 -17.35 -15.78
CA SER A 109 10.90 -17.53 -14.34
C SER A 109 12.40 -17.59 -14.03
N GLY A 110 13.25 -17.23 -14.98
CA GLY A 110 14.70 -17.28 -14.84
C GLY A 110 15.24 -18.66 -14.48
N GLY A 111 14.65 -19.72 -15.04
CA GLY A 111 15.05 -21.10 -14.75
C GLY A 111 14.73 -21.53 -13.33
N GLY A 112 13.63 -21.09 -12.74
CA GLY A 112 13.16 -21.43 -11.39
C GLY A 112 13.69 -20.51 -10.30
N ARG A 113 14.13 -19.30 -10.64
CA ARG A 113 14.56 -18.25 -9.69
C ARG A 113 13.43 -17.32 -9.25
N ALA A 114 12.19 -17.58 -9.68
CA ALA A 114 10.99 -16.81 -9.36
C ALA A 114 10.60 -16.89 -7.87
N GLY A 115 9.61 -16.08 -7.47
CA GLY A 115 8.93 -16.10 -6.17
C GLY A 115 9.38 -14.99 -5.20
N LYS A 116 10.50 -14.32 -5.43
CA LYS A 116 10.95 -13.24 -4.54
C LYS A 116 10.26 -11.91 -4.84
N ALA A 117 10.06 -11.60 -6.11
CA ALA A 117 9.34 -10.40 -6.51
C ALA A 117 7.82 -10.52 -6.32
N ARG A 118 7.32 -11.75 -6.18
CA ARG A 118 5.90 -12.08 -6.04
C ARG A 118 5.07 -11.54 -7.22
N LEU A 119 5.57 -11.73 -8.43
CA LEU A 119 4.82 -11.46 -9.65
C LEU A 119 3.94 -12.65 -10.01
N LEU A 120 4.50 -13.86 -9.86
CA LEU A 120 3.85 -15.13 -10.19
C LEU A 120 3.32 -15.81 -8.93
N GLY A 121 2.22 -16.53 -9.07
CA GLY A 121 1.81 -17.54 -8.10
C GLY A 121 2.88 -18.63 -7.98
N VAL A 122 3.00 -19.24 -6.82
CA VAL A 122 3.92 -20.36 -6.57
C VAL A 122 3.18 -21.52 -5.95
N ASP A 123 3.53 -22.71 -6.37
CA ASP A 123 3.01 -23.95 -5.79
C ASP A 123 3.73 -24.29 -4.48
N ASN A 124 3.19 -25.30 -3.74
CA ASN A 124 3.72 -25.71 -2.44
C ASN A 124 5.17 -26.23 -2.50
N ASP A 125 5.62 -26.69 -3.66
CA ASP A 125 6.97 -27.14 -3.90
C ASP A 125 7.93 -26.01 -4.39
N GLY A 126 7.39 -24.77 -4.47
CA GLY A 126 8.11 -23.58 -4.86
C GLY A 126 8.29 -23.39 -6.37
N HIS A 127 7.56 -24.14 -7.21
CA HIS A 127 7.53 -23.87 -8.64
C HIS A 127 6.66 -22.65 -8.93
N PRO A 128 7.08 -21.74 -9.82
CA PRO A 128 6.20 -20.71 -10.33
C PRO A 128 5.08 -21.34 -11.15
N LYS A 129 3.90 -20.73 -11.08
CA LYS A 129 2.76 -21.13 -11.92
C LYS A 129 2.90 -20.48 -13.27
N ASP A 130 2.64 -21.25 -14.35
CA ASP A 130 2.60 -20.73 -15.72
C ASP A 130 1.51 -19.67 -15.87
N GLU A 131 0.38 -19.88 -15.15
CA GLU A 131 -0.75 -18.95 -15.09
C GLU A 131 -1.45 -19.01 -13.73
N PHE A 132 -2.07 -17.89 -13.37
CA PHE A 132 -2.98 -17.80 -12.23
C PHE A 132 -4.03 -16.72 -12.48
N SER A 133 -5.24 -16.93 -12.01
CA SER A 133 -6.33 -15.98 -12.19
C SER A 133 -7.24 -15.94 -10.96
N ARG A 134 -7.96 -14.83 -10.85
CA ARG A 134 -9.02 -14.64 -9.86
C ARG A 134 -10.04 -13.64 -10.36
N GLY A 135 -11.22 -13.69 -9.77
CA GLY A 135 -12.28 -12.72 -10.03
C GLY A 135 -13.10 -12.49 -8.77
N GLY A 136 -13.70 -11.34 -8.66
CA GLY A 136 -14.52 -10.97 -7.53
C GLY A 136 -15.60 -9.96 -7.90
N ALA A 137 -16.54 -9.77 -6.98
CA ALA A 137 -17.62 -8.82 -7.14
C ALA A 137 -17.92 -8.09 -5.83
N VAL A 138 -18.54 -6.90 -5.97
CA VAL A 138 -18.92 -6.01 -4.87
C VAL A 138 -20.35 -5.55 -5.09
N ALA A 139 -21.25 -5.89 -4.19
CA ALA A 139 -22.56 -5.28 -4.11
C ALA A 139 -22.43 -3.87 -3.49
N LYS A 140 -23.13 -2.88 -4.05
CA LYS A 140 -23.11 -1.49 -3.60
C LYS A 140 -24.50 -0.99 -3.28
N LEU A 141 -24.63 -0.30 -2.15
CA LEU A 141 -25.81 0.49 -1.78
C LEU A 141 -25.39 1.93 -1.58
N ARG A 142 -26.18 2.85 -2.09
CA ARG A 142 -25.98 4.27 -1.84
C ARG A 142 -27.28 4.93 -1.39
N PHE A 143 -27.19 5.70 -0.31
CA PHE A 143 -28.25 6.51 0.23
C PHE A 143 -27.69 7.92 0.50
N PHE A 144 -28.28 8.93 -0.11
CA PHE A 144 -27.70 10.28 -0.19
C PHE A 144 -26.24 10.26 -0.71
N SER A 145 -25.28 10.68 0.10
CA SER A 145 -23.83 10.63 -0.19
C SER A 145 -23.10 9.57 0.66
N THR A 146 -23.85 8.61 1.19
CA THR A 146 -23.32 7.48 1.96
C THR A 146 -23.40 6.20 1.14
N GLU A 147 -22.25 5.54 0.93
CA GLU A 147 -22.09 4.30 0.19
C GLU A 147 -21.70 3.16 1.14
N LEU A 148 -22.37 2.02 1.01
CA LEU A 148 -21.98 0.75 1.62
C LEU A 148 -21.59 -0.23 0.51
N ARG A 149 -20.41 -0.83 0.61
CA ARG A 149 -19.89 -1.83 -0.31
C ARG A 149 -19.68 -3.15 0.46
N TYR A 150 -20.05 -4.27 -0.17
CA TYR A 150 -19.81 -5.60 0.38
C TYR A 150 -19.34 -6.56 -0.70
N GLY A 151 -18.27 -7.26 -0.43
CA GLY A 151 -17.67 -8.24 -1.34
C GLY A 151 -16.15 -8.10 -1.45
N GLU A 152 -15.57 -8.68 -2.48
CA GLU A 152 -14.15 -8.61 -2.74
C GLU A 152 -13.78 -7.30 -3.46
N GLN A 153 -12.99 -6.45 -2.82
CA GLN A 153 -12.72 -5.08 -3.25
C GLN A 153 -11.29 -4.64 -2.99
N ARG A 154 -10.85 -3.63 -3.72
CA ARG A 154 -9.63 -2.90 -3.38
C ARG A 154 -9.94 -1.83 -2.34
N VAL A 155 -9.17 -1.79 -1.26
CA VAL A 155 -9.31 -0.84 -0.15
C VAL A 155 -8.15 0.15 -0.18
N LYS A 156 -8.41 1.40 0.17
CA LYS A 156 -7.40 2.46 0.18
C LYS A 156 -7.51 3.32 1.44
N THR A 157 -7.07 2.77 2.55
CA THR A 157 -6.93 3.50 3.81
C THR A 157 -5.52 3.33 4.38
N PRO A 158 -5.04 4.21 5.27
CA PRO A 158 -3.68 4.11 5.81
C PRO A 158 -3.47 2.94 6.77
N VAL A 159 -4.53 2.35 7.30
CA VAL A 159 -4.46 1.24 8.25
C VAL A 159 -4.83 -0.11 7.64
N PHE A 160 -5.47 -0.10 6.46
CA PHE A 160 -5.81 -1.28 5.65
C PHE A 160 -5.87 -0.89 4.19
N GLY A 161 -4.94 -1.35 3.35
CA GLY A 161 -4.81 -0.86 1.99
C GLY A 161 -4.29 -1.91 1.01
N SER A 162 -5.05 -2.14 -0.05
CA SER A 162 -4.66 -3.03 -1.15
C SER A 162 -3.49 -2.43 -1.94
N SER A 163 -2.39 -3.16 -2.03
CA SER A 163 -1.26 -2.79 -2.88
C SER A 163 -1.53 -3.09 -4.34
N ASP A 164 -1.06 -2.21 -5.23
CA ASP A 164 -1.03 -2.39 -6.68
C ASP A 164 0.38 -2.19 -7.24
N SER A 165 1.40 -2.60 -6.48
CA SER A 165 2.81 -2.34 -6.78
C SER A 165 3.51 -3.48 -7.52
N ARG A 166 2.81 -4.55 -7.89
CA ARG A 166 3.37 -5.72 -8.59
C ARG A 166 2.58 -6.02 -9.88
N LEU A 167 2.41 -7.29 -10.23
CA LEU A 167 1.70 -7.69 -11.45
C LEU A 167 0.20 -7.46 -11.34
N LEU A 168 -0.43 -8.01 -10.29
CA LEU A 168 -1.85 -7.86 -9.99
C LEU A 168 -2.03 -7.12 -8.65
N PRO A 169 -3.16 -6.42 -8.42
CA PRO A 169 -3.44 -5.76 -7.15
C PRO A 169 -3.86 -6.77 -6.08
N GLU A 170 -3.70 -6.43 -4.81
CA GLU A 170 -4.39 -7.11 -3.71
C GLU A 170 -5.86 -6.76 -3.68
N THR A 171 -6.66 -7.65 -3.09
CA THR A 171 -8.08 -7.44 -2.79
C THR A 171 -8.37 -7.85 -1.35
N ALA A 172 -9.50 -7.42 -0.82
CA ALA A 172 -9.97 -7.78 0.51
C ALA A 172 -11.48 -8.03 0.48
N THR A 173 -11.93 -9.05 1.23
CA THR A 173 -13.33 -9.42 1.34
C THR A 173 -13.92 -8.88 2.64
N GLY A 174 -15.01 -8.15 2.53
CA GLY A 174 -15.68 -7.53 3.66
C GLY A 174 -16.58 -6.39 3.24
N TRP A 175 -17.02 -5.59 4.22
CA TRP A 175 -17.79 -4.40 3.93
C TRP A 175 -17.01 -3.12 4.27
N LEU A 176 -17.28 -2.08 3.49
CA LEU A 176 -16.72 -0.74 3.63
C LEU A 176 -17.85 0.28 3.48
N LEU A 177 -18.08 1.08 4.51
CA LEU A 177 -18.96 2.23 4.49
C LEU A 177 -18.11 3.49 4.27
N THR A 178 -18.57 4.34 3.36
CA THR A 178 -17.98 5.66 3.10
C THR A 178 -19.10 6.71 3.07
N SER A 179 -19.00 7.74 3.90
CA SER A 179 -20.01 8.82 3.96
C SER A 179 -19.37 10.17 3.68
N ARG A 180 -19.99 10.95 2.79
CA ARG A 180 -19.62 12.31 2.39
C ARG A 180 -20.74 13.32 2.65
N GLU A 181 -21.57 13.05 3.68
CA GLU A 181 -22.68 13.92 4.07
C GLU A 181 -22.19 15.25 4.66
N LEU A 182 -21.01 15.24 5.24
CA LEU A 182 -20.41 16.44 5.83
C LEU A 182 -19.51 17.15 4.82
N PRO A 183 -19.62 18.50 4.65
CA PRO A 183 -18.76 19.24 3.73
C PRO A 183 -17.27 18.99 3.97
N ALA A 184 -16.54 18.77 2.89
CA ALA A 184 -15.10 18.52 2.89
C ALA A 184 -14.64 17.39 3.84
N THR A 185 -15.56 16.52 4.26
CA THR A 185 -15.29 15.45 5.22
C THR A 185 -15.76 14.10 4.67
N THR A 186 -14.89 13.10 4.74
CA THR A 186 -15.24 11.71 4.42
C THR A 186 -15.08 10.85 5.67
N LEU A 187 -16.14 10.16 6.05
CA LEU A 187 -16.13 9.18 7.14
C LEU A 187 -15.98 7.77 6.55
N TYR A 188 -15.28 6.92 7.27
CA TYR A 188 -15.02 5.51 6.92
C TYR A 188 -15.41 4.59 8.06
N GLY A 189 -16.01 3.44 7.72
CA GLY A 189 -16.19 2.31 8.61
C GLY A 189 -16.01 1.03 7.80
N GLY A 190 -15.27 0.05 8.30
CA GLY A 190 -15.02 -1.18 7.56
C GLY A 190 -14.81 -2.37 8.47
N HIS A 191 -15.20 -3.55 7.95
CA HIS A 191 -14.95 -4.84 8.55
C HIS A 191 -14.59 -5.82 7.45
N PHE A 192 -13.44 -6.47 7.58
CA PHE A 192 -12.90 -7.41 6.63
C PHE A 192 -12.57 -8.73 7.31
N ASN A 193 -12.75 -9.84 6.59
CA ASN A 193 -12.47 -11.18 7.09
C ASN A 193 -11.24 -11.80 6.42
N GLU A 194 -10.85 -11.29 5.23
CA GLU A 194 -9.81 -11.88 4.40
C GLU A 194 -9.11 -10.83 3.53
N SER A 195 -7.90 -11.14 3.11
CA SER A 195 -7.21 -10.43 2.03
C SER A 195 -6.58 -11.44 1.06
N THR A 196 -6.67 -11.16 -0.23
CA THR A 196 -6.06 -11.98 -1.28
C THR A 196 -4.75 -11.32 -1.73
N ASP A 197 -3.62 -12.02 -1.54
CA ASP A 197 -2.29 -11.48 -1.94
C ASP A 197 -2.21 -11.35 -3.46
N ARG A 198 -1.36 -10.44 -3.91
CA ARG A 198 -1.18 -10.05 -5.32
C ARG A 198 -0.78 -11.18 -6.26
N ASN A 199 -0.24 -12.28 -5.76
CA ASN A 199 0.17 -13.46 -6.53
C ASN A 199 -0.61 -14.74 -6.12
N ALA A 200 -1.76 -14.58 -5.49
CA ALA A 200 -2.65 -15.67 -5.12
C ALA A 200 -3.89 -15.72 -6.00
N SER A 201 -4.44 -16.92 -6.18
CA SER A 201 -5.75 -17.16 -6.81
C SER A 201 -6.82 -17.59 -5.80
N SER A 202 -6.43 -18.00 -4.58
CA SER A 202 -7.34 -18.35 -3.51
C SER A 202 -7.75 -17.13 -2.70
N HIS A 203 -9.02 -17.12 -2.26
CA HIS A 203 -9.65 -16.05 -1.49
C HIS A 203 -9.67 -16.34 0.02
N ASP A 204 -9.28 -17.55 0.44
CA ASP A 204 -9.39 -18.08 1.81
C ASP A 204 -8.02 -18.20 2.51
N GLN A 205 -7.07 -17.37 2.17
CA GLN A 205 -5.71 -17.42 2.75
C GLN A 205 -5.55 -16.65 4.07
N GLY A 206 -6.62 -16.02 4.58
CA GLY A 206 -6.56 -15.12 5.71
C GLY A 206 -5.91 -13.78 5.33
N PHE A 207 -5.39 -13.06 6.34
CA PHE A 207 -4.78 -11.77 6.10
C PHE A 207 -3.29 -11.86 5.74
N VAL A 208 -2.86 -10.98 4.85
CA VAL A 208 -1.43 -10.78 4.58
C VAL A 208 -0.85 -9.86 5.66
N VAL A 209 0.09 -10.38 6.45
CA VAL A 209 0.91 -9.63 7.40
C VAL A 209 2.34 -9.55 6.87
N ASN A 210 3.03 -8.44 7.05
CA ASN A 210 4.29 -8.20 6.31
C ASN A 210 5.54 -8.67 7.07
N TYR A 211 5.57 -8.56 8.39
CA TYR A 211 6.76 -8.82 9.20
C TYR A 211 6.57 -9.90 10.26
N SER A 212 5.37 -10.02 10.83
CA SER A 212 5.09 -11.07 11.81
C SER A 212 4.91 -12.44 11.14
N ASN A 213 5.45 -13.50 11.76
CA ASN A 213 5.15 -14.90 11.46
C ASN A 213 4.25 -15.53 12.53
N GLY A 214 3.65 -14.73 13.41
CA GLY A 214 2.69 -15.18 14.40
C GLY A 214 1.40 -15.76 13.79
N LYS A 215 0.53 -16.27 14.63
CA LYS A 215 -0.82 -16.64 14.21
C LYS A 215 -1.57 -15.42 13.71
N GLN A 216 -2.41 -15.61 12.71
CA GLN A 216 -3.21 -14.53 12.14
C GLN A 216 -4.51 -14.35 12.91
N GLY A 217 -4.98 -13.10 13.00
CA GLY A 217 -6.32 -12.78 13.47
C GLY A 217 -7.37 -13.07 12.40
N ASP A 218 -8.62 -13.22 12.82
CA ASP A 218 -9.72 -13.65 11.94
C ASP A 218 -10.48 -12.48 11.31
N SER A 219 -10.27 -11.25 11.78
CA SER A 219 -10.96 -10.06 11.28
C SER A 219 -10.14 -8.79 11.43
N PHE A 220 -10.48 -7.82 10.62
CA PHE A 220 -9.90 -6.48 10.65
C PHE A 220 -11.01 -5.43 10.62
N ASP A 221 -11.09 -4.61 11.66
CA ASP A 221 -12.05 -3.52 11.82
C ASP A 221 -11.35 -2.18 11.68
N LEU A 222 -11.99 -1.22 11.01
CA LEU A 222 -11.50 0.14 10.92
C LEU A 222 -12.61 1.18 11.01
N VAL A 223 -12.25 2.34 11.56
CA VAL A 223 -13.01 3.57 11.44
C VAL A 223 -12.05 4.72 11.12
N GLY A 224 -12.53 5.73 10.41
CA GLY A 224 -11.66 6.85 10.06
C GLY A 224 -12.40 8.06 9.58
N VAL A 225 -11.66 9.16 9.52
CA VAL A 225 -12.11 10.43 8.96
C VAL A 225 -10.98 11.07 8.15
N ARG A 226 -11.35 11.63 7.01
CA ARG A 226 -10.51 12.52 6.21
C ARG A 226 -11.20 13.86 6.06
N ASN A 227 -10.45 14.95 6.24
CA ASN A 227 -10.96 16.31 6.15
C ASN A 227 -10.07 17.17 5.27
N THR A 228 -10.70 17.98 4.39
CA THR A 228 -10.05 18.91 3.48
C THR A 228 -10.64 20.32 3.58
N ALA A 229 -11.28 20.67 4.71
CA ALA A 229 -11.96 21.96 4.90
C ALA A 229 -10.98 23.14 4.91
N LEU A 230 -9.76 22.94 5.37
CA LEU A 230 -8.73 23.98 5.35
C LEU A 230 -7.96 23.91 4.01
N LYS A 231 -7.90 25.06 3.33
CA LYS A 231 -7.23 25.18 2.03
C LYS A 231 -5.78 24.71 2.14
N GLY A 232 -5.38 23.83 1.24
CA GLY A 232 -4.04 23.25 1.21
C GLY A 232 -3.81 22.12 2.20
N LEU A 233 -4.69 21.86 3.16
CA LEU A 233 -4.55 20.81 4.16
C LEU A 233 -5.47 19.61 3.85
N ASN A 234 -4.88 18.43 3.81
CA ASN A 234 -5.59 17.14 3.86
C ASN A 234 -5.18 16.41 5.14
N ALA A 235 -6.09 16.32 6.10
CA ALA A 235 -5.87 15.66 7.36
C ALA A 235 -6.69 14.37 7.47
N SER A 236 -6.15 13.35 8.12
CA SER A 236 -6.83 12.07 8.33
C SER A 236 -6.51 11.47 9.68
N LEU A 237 -7.54 10.86 10.28
CA LEU A 237 -7.44 10.08 11.52
C LEU A 237 -8.08 8.73 11.26
N PHE A 238 -7.39 7.65 11.61
CA PHE A 238 -7.92 6.30 11.55
C PHE A 238 -7.61 5.54 12.82
N SER A 239 -8.48 4.59 13.15
CA SER A 239 -8.27 3.60 14.19
C SER A 239 -8.68 2.24 13.65
N ALA A 240 -7.85 1.23 13.87
CA ALA A 240 -8.11 -0.11 13.39
C ALA A 240 -7.77 -1.14 14.48
N VAL A 241 -8.45 -2.29 14.40
CA VAL A 241 -8.19 -3.46 15.24
C VAL A 241 -8.01 -4.67 14.32
N TYR A 242 -6.84 -5.26 14.35
CA TYR A 242 -6.59 -6.60 13.84
C TYR A 242 -6.84 -7.59 14.98
N ALA A 243 -7.86 -8.41 14.85
CA ALA A 243 -8.39 -9.24 15.94
C ALA A 243 -7.30 -10.02 16.66
N ASP A 244 -7.35 -10.01 17.99
CA ASP A 244 -6.41 -10.70 18.87
C ASP A 244 -4.91 -10.40 18.64
N THR A 245 -4.58 -9.41 17.81
CA THR A 245 -3.19 -9.15 17.40
C THR A 245 -2.74 -7.76 17.81
N TRP A 246 -3.32 -6.70 17.22
CA TRP A 246 -3.00 -5.31 17.57
C TRP A 246 -4.15 -4.33 17.33
N ARG A 247 -4.05 -3.20 18.00
CA ARG A 247 -4.78 -1.97 17.67
C ARG A 247 -3.81 -0.95 17.13
N GLN A 248 -4.19 -0.29 16.03
CA GLN A 248 -3.37 0.70 15.36
C GLN A 248 -4.16 2.00 15.19
N HIS A 249 -3.58 3.12 15.60
CA HIS A 249 -4.09 4.46 15.36
C HIS A 249 -3.18 5.18 14.38
N TYR A 250 -3.76 5.93 13.47
CA TYR A 250 -3.04 6.71 12.47
C TYR A 250 -3.50 8.16 12.46
N LEU A 251 -2.53 9.07 12.39
CA LEU A 251 -2.70 10.49 12.06
C LEU A 251 -1.89 10.80 10.80
N GLY A 252 -2.54 11.36 9.79
CA GLY A 252 -1.90 11.87 8.59
C GLY A 252 -2.25 13.33 8.35
N ALA A 253 -1.28 14.12 7.88
CA ALA A 253 -1.50 15.51 7.48
C ALA A 253 -0.59 15.85 6.31
N VAL A 254 -1.19 16.24 5.18
CA VAL A 254 -0.47 16.77 4.03
C VAL A 254 -0.90 18.23 3.85
N TYR A 255 0.06 19.16 3.97
CA TYR A 255 -0.17 20.58 3.77
C TYR A 255 0.68 21.11 2.63
N THR A 256 0.03 21.73 1.64
CA THR A 256 0.70 22.37 0.50
C THR A 256 0.53 23.88 0.57
N GLN A 257 1.63 24.57 0.66
CA GLN A 257 1.74 26.03 0.64
C GLN A 257 2.23 26.49 -0.73
N PRO A 258 1.39 27.14 -1.54
CA PRO A 258 1.86 27.85 -2.72
C PRO A 258 2.79 29.01 -2.32
N LEU A 259 3.93 29.16 -3.01
CA LEU A 259 4.91 30.21 -2.75
C LEU A 259 4.89 31.28 -3.85
N ALA A 260 5.04 30.88 -5.10
CA ALA A 260 5.02 31.71 -6.30
C ALA A 260 4.53 30.88 -7.48
N ASP A 261 4.42 31.47 -8.67
CA ASP A 261 4.01 30.77 -9.88
C ASP A 261 4.93 29.57 -10.16
N GLY A 262 4.33 28.37 -10.18
CA GLY A 262 5.05 27.12 -10.39
C GLY A 262 5.92 26.66 -9.23
N GLN A 263 5.78 27.28 -8.05
CA GLN A 263 6.49 26.89 -6.83
C GLN A 263 5.52 26.56 -5.71
N ASP A 264 5.76 25.46 -5.04
CA ASP A 264 5.03 25.04 -3.83
C ASP A 264 5.95 24.32 -2.84
N LEU A 265 5.54 24.36 -1.58
CA LEU A 265 6.17 23.66 -0.48
C LEU A 265 5.13 22.75 0.15
N THR A 266 5.39 21.44 0.12
CA THR A 266 4.49 20.43 0.70
C THR A 266 5.14 19.79 1.91
N PHE A 267 4.37 19.68 2.99
CA PHE A 267 4.71 18.97 4.20
C PHE A 267 3.81 17.75 4.32
N ASP A 268 4.39 16.58 4.53
CA ASP A 268 3.69 15.30 4.67
C ASP A 268 4.11 14.64 5.99
N LEU A 269 3.16 14.53 6.91
CA LEU A 269 3.30 13.90 8.23
C LEU A 269 2.47 12.63 8.27
N ASN A 270 3.08 11.54 8.69
CA ASN A 270 2.41 10.27 8.98
C ASN A 270 2.86 9.77 10.36
N LEU A 271 1.91 9.44 11.22
CA LEU A 271 2.14 8.93 12.57
C LEU A 271 1.26 7.71 12.81
N TYR A 272 1.88 6.61 13.22
CA TYR A 272 1.23 5.38 13.65
C TYR A 272 1.53 5.09 15.12
N ARG A 273 0.51 4.69 15.86
CA ARG A 273 0.64 4.12 17.21
C ARG A 273 0.03 2.73 17.20
N THR A 274 0.85 1.71 17.44
CA THR A 274 0.43 0.30 17.42
C THR A 274 0.70 -0.35 18.76
N GLN A 275 -0.30 -1.04 19.29
CA GLN A 275 -0.21 -1.79 20.55
C GLN A 275 -0.88 -3.15 20.39
N ASP A 276 -0.32 -4.17 21.01
CA ASP A 276 -0.98 -5.48 21.03
C ASP A 276 -2.35 -5.43 21.72
N THR A 277 -3.21 -6.38 21.34
CA THR A 277 -4.55 -6.52 21.92
C THR A 277 -5.01 -7.98 21.93
N GLY A 278 -5.98 -8.30 22.80
CA GLY A 278 -6.54 -9.63 22.90
C GLY A 278 -5.48 -10.66 23.30
N LYS A 279 -5.31 -11.68 22.47
CA LYS A 279 -4.34 -12.78 22.70
C LYS A 279 -2.89 -12.43 22.33
N ALA A 280 -2.65 -11.23 21.79
CA ALA A 280 -1.34 -10.78 21.34
C ALA A 280 -0.66 -11.80 20.40
N LEU A 281 -1.35 -12.23 19.33
CA LEU A 281 -0.92 -13.33 18.46
C LEU A 281 0.45 -13.13 17.79
N SER A 282 0.91 -11.89 17.68
CA SER A 282 2.27 -11.54 17.22
C SER A 282 3.26 -11.27 18.36
N GLY A 283 2.87 -11.50 19.61
CA GLY A 283 3.61 -11.13 20.81
C GLY A 283 3.33 -9.68 21.25
N ARG A 284 4.09 -9.21 22.24
CA ARG A 284 3.97 -7.85 22.75
C ARG A 284 4.36 -6.83 21.70
N ILE A 285 3.50 -5.83 21.52
CA ILE A 285 3.72 -4.70 20.60
C ILE A 285 3.45 -3.40 21.35
N ASP A 286 4.43 -2.52 21.34
CA ASP A 286 4.31 -1.13 21.82
C ASP A 286 5.20 -0.27 20.91
N ASN A 287 4.61 0.27 19.83
CA ASN A 287 5.36 0.88 18.76
C ASN A 287 4.73 2.21 18.36
N THR A 288 5.55 3.25 18.29
CA THR A 288 5.19 4.55 17.69
C THR A 288 6.11 4.78 16.49
N THR A 289 5.54 4.84 15.31
CA THR A 289 6.31 5.08 14.08
C THR A 289 5.78 6.31 13.38
N TRP A 290 6.68 7.19 12.96
CA TRP A 290 6.30 8.39 12.25
C TRP A 290 7.31 8.79 11.18
N SER A 291 6.83 9.49 10.17
CA SER A 291 7.64 10.09 9.11
C SER A 291 7.18 11.51 8.83
N PHE A 292 8.15 12.34 8.43
CA PHE A 292 7.91 13.69 7.97
C PHE A 292 8.74 13.95 6.71
N LEU A 293 8.06 14.33 5.62
CA LEU A 293 8.71 14.65 4.34
C LEU A 293 8.34 16.09 3.95
N THR A 294 9.35 16.90 3.68
CA THR A 294 9.19 18.22 3.08
C THR A 294 9.60 18.16 1.61
N THR A 295 8.73 18.61 0.72
CA THR A 295 8.99 18.66 -0.72
C THR A 295 8.86 20.09 -1.22
N TYR A 296 9.93 20.64 -1.79
CA TYR A 296 9.93 21.89 -2.52
C TYR A 296 9.88 21.61 -4.01
N LYS A 297 8.85 22.14 -4.66
CA LYS A 297 8.69 22.07 -6.11
C LYS A 297 8.94 23.44 -6.74
N ALA A 298 9.74 23.46 -7.79
CA ALA A 298 10.04 24.65 -8.57
C ALA A 298 10.00 24.29 -10.06
N SER A 299 8.93 24.69 -10.77
CA SER A 299 8.71 24.39 -12.18
C SER A 299 8.82 22.87 -12.47
N SER A 300 9.86 22.43 -13.16
CA SER A 300 10.11 21.04 -13.54
C SER A 300 10.81 20.20 -12.45
N HIS A 301 11.28 20.82 -11.39
CA HIS A 301 12.12 20.22 -10.36
C HIS A 301 11.35 20.03 -9.04
N SER A 302 11.58 18.92 -8.37
CA SER A 302 11.10 18.69 -6.99
C SER A 302 12.24 18.15 -6.13
N PHE A 303 12.42 18.72 -4.96
CA PHE A 303 13.44 18.34 -3.98
C PHE A 303 12.75 17.93 -2.68
N GLY A 304 13.03 16.74 -2.18
CA GLY A 304 12.44 16.21 -0.95
C GLY A 304 13.50 15.92 0.10
N LEU A 305 13.19 16.25 1.37
CA LEU A 305 13.96 15.83 2.53
C LEU A 305 13.00 15.19 3.54
N GLY A 306 13.30 13.96 3.93
CA GLY A 306 12.46 13.16 4.82
C GLY A 306 13.20 12.65 6.04
N TYR A 307 12.46 12.46 7.12
CA TYR A 307 12.92 11.77 8.32
C TYR A 307 11.83 10.80 8.80
N GLN A 308 12.25 9.61 9.23
CA GLN A 308 11.36 8.60 9.80
C GLN A 308 11.98 8.01 11.05
N LYS A 309 11.14 7.71 12.04
CA LYS A 309 11.55 7.11 13.32
C LYS A 309 10.59 5.98 13.70
N VAL A 310 11.15 4.87 14.08
CA VAL A 310 10.46 3.79 14.79
C VAL A 310 10.88 3.87 16.27
N ASP A 311 9.93 4.04 17.14
CA ASP A 311 10.12 4.03 18.60
C ASP A 311 9.34 2.85 19.16
N GLY A 312 10.04 1.77 19.46
CA GLY A 312 9.48 0.50 19.93
C GLY A 312 10.41 -0.67 19.70
N ASP A 313 10.18 -1.75 20.44
CA ASP A 313 11.00 -2.97 20.41
C ASP A 313 10.59 -3.95 19.27
N THR A 314 9.57 -3.60 18.49
CA THR A 314 9.14 -4.33 17.29
C THR A 314 9.29 -3.47 16.05
N PRO A 315 9.43 -4.06 14.84
CA PRO A 315 9.29 -3.28 13.62
C PRO A 315 7.86 -2.71 13.54
N TYR A 316 7.69 -1.62 12.78
CA TYR A 316 6.34 -1.24 12.34
C TYR A 316 5.81 -2.31 11.39
N ASP A 317 4.61 -2.84 11.69
CA ASP A 317 3.94 -3.86 10.87
C ASP A 317 2.54 -3.42 10.48
N TYR A 318 1.99 -4.01 9.43
CA TYR A 318 0.70 -3.66 8.86
C TYR A 318 0.06 -4.85 8.17
N VAL A 319 -1.28 -4.85 8.10
CA VAL A 319 -2.07 -5.83 7.37
C VAL A 319 -2.28 -5.34 5.95
N THR A 320 -2.21 -6.25 4.98
CA THR A 320 -2.13 -5.99 3.54
C THR A 320 -0.82 -5.28 3.17
N ARG A 321 -0.50 -5.18 1.88
CA ARG A 321 0.81 -4.64 1.45
C ARG A 321 0.77 -3.17 1.04
N GLY A 322 -0.39 -2.53 1.16
CA GLY A 322 -0.59 -1.14 0.79
C GLY A 322 -0.86 -0.20 1.97
N ALA A 323 -0.92 -0.74 3.21
CA ALA A 323 -1.21 0.05 4.41
C ALA A 323 0.06 0.60 5.08
N ILE A 324 0.98 1.15 4.29
CA ILE A 324 2.17 1.84 4.76
C ILE A 324 2.28 3.21 4.08
N TYR A 325 2.11 4.27 4.86
CA TYR A 325 2.17 5.66 4.39
C TYR A 325 3.44 6.37 4.89
N LEU A 326 4.39 5.61 5.43
CA LEU A 326 5.67 6.12 5.87
C LEU A 326 6.51 6.59 4.69
N SER A 327 7.09 7.77 4.79
CA SER A 327 7.78 8.42 3.66
C SER A 327 9.05 7.72 3.21
N ASN A 328 9.72 6.98 4.11
CA ASN A 328 10.96 6.27 3.82
C ASN A 328 10.73 4.79 3.43
N ALA A 329 9.48 4.33 3.32
CA ALA A 329 9.20 3.03 2.72
C ALA A 329 9.42 3.12 1.20
N VAL A 330 10.44 2.42 0.69
CA VAL A 330 10.92 2.55 -0.69
C VAL A 330 10.91 1.20 -1.43
N ALA A 331 11.78 0.97 -2.41
CA ALA A 331 11.63 -0.15 -3.32
C ALA A 331 11.96 -1.51 -2.69
N LEU A 332 13.00 -1.59 -1.87
CA LEU A 332 13.54 -2.83 -1.29
C LEU A 332 13.34 -2.91 0.22
N SER A 333 13.33 -1.75 0.93
CA SER A 333 13.17 -1.67 2.38
C SER A 333 12.10 -0.64 2.79
N ASP A 334 11.41 -0.90 3.90
CA ASP A 334 10.45 0.02 4.50
C ASP A 334 11.10 0.92 5.56
N PHE A 335 12.37 0.70 5.91
CA PHE A 335 13.09 1.41 6.97
C PHE A 335 12.29 1.45 8.28
N ASN A 336 11.72 0.31 8.64
CA ASN A 336 10.75 0.16 9.72
C ASN A 336 11.22 -0.73 10.87
N ALA A 337 12.52 -1.02 10.95
CA ALA A 337 13.09 -1.91 11.96
C ALA A 337 12.97 -1.33 13.39
N PRO A 338 13.06 -2.17 14.45
CA PRO A 338 12.97 -1.71 15.84
C PRO A 338 14.00 -0.61 16.13
N GLN A 339 13.58 0.49 16.78
CA GLN A 339 14.39 1.65 17.19
C GLN A 339 15.04 2.42 16.03
N GLU A 340 14.73 2.09 14.79
CA GLU A 340 15.35 2.70 13.62
C GLU A 340 15.02 4.18 13.46
N ALA A 341 16.04 4.98 13.08
CA ALA A 341 15.91 6.33 12.56
C ALA A 341 16.50 6.41 11.16
N SER A 342 15.77 6.97 10.21
CA SER A 342 16.21 7.07 8.83
C SER A 342 15.98 8.46 8.22
N TRP A 343 16.88 8.85 7.29
CA TRP A 343 16.82 10.08 6.52
C TRP A 343 16.68 9.78 5.04
N GLN A 344 15.90 10.62 4.35
CA GLN A 344 15.72 10.55 2.91
C GLN A 344 16.10 11.87 2.25
N ALA A 345 16.81 11.79 1.12
CA ALA A 345 16.93 12.87 0.14
C ALA A 345 16.37 12.38 -1.20
N ARG A 346 15.52 13.20 -1.83
CA ARG A 346 14.84 12.86 -3.07
C ARG A 346 14.90 14.01 -4.06
N TYR A 347 15.02 13.68 -5.35
CA TYR A 347 14.93 14.58 -6.46
C TYR A 347 14.07 13.98 -7.58
N ASP A 348 13.11 14.76 -8.09
CA ASP A 348 12.32 14.39 -9.25
C ASP A 348 12.38 15.49 -10.31
N LEU A 349 12.49 15.11 -11.59
CA LEU A 349 12.59 15.98 -12.75
C LEU A 349 11.50 15.63 -13.76
N SER A 350 10.68 16.62 -14.13
CA SER A 350 9.75 16.52 -15.25
C SER A 350 10.38 17.13 -16.50
N MET A 351 10.48 16.35 -17.58
CA MET A 351 11.03 16.82 -18.85
C MET A 351 10.04 17.65 -19.69
N THR A 352 8.82 17.87 -19.19
CA THR A 352 7.79 18.67 -19.88
C THR A 352 8.29 20.09 -20.17
N GLY A 353 8.95 20.73 -19.22
CA GLY A 353 9.53 22.06 -19.39
C GLY A 353 10.73 22.10 -20.36
N TYR A 354 11.24 20.93 -20.74
CA TYR A 354 12.36 20.75 -21.69
C TYR A 354 11.90 20.21 -23.05
N GLY A 355 10.58 20.26 -23.33
CA GLY A 355 10.01 19.84 -24.62
C GLY A 355 9.80 18.34 -24.78
N ILE A 356 9.95 17.52 -23.71
CA ILE A 356 9.72 16.07 -23.73
C ILE A 356 8.61 15.72 -22.72
N PRO A 357 7.33 16.03 -23.03
CA PRO A 357 6.23 15.73 -22.15
C PRO A 357 6.07 14.21 -21.96
N GLY A 358 5.73 13.81 -20.74
CA GLY A 358 5.57 12.40 -20.38
C GLY A 358 6.85 11.70 -19.90
N LEU A 359 8.04 12.29 -20.10
CA LEU A 359 9.30 11.78 -19.55
C LEU A 359 9.57 12.40 -18.17
N THR A 360 9.82 11.55 -17.19
CA THR A 360 10.21 11.94 -15.83
C THR A 360 11.38 11.10 -15.33
N PHE A 361 12.23 11.72 -14.51
CA PHE A 361 13.30 11.03 -13.79
C PHE A 361 13.10 11.23 -12.30
N GLY A 362 13.44 10.22 -11.50
CA GLY A 362 13.47 10.27 -10.06
C GLY A 362 14.75 9.65 -9.53
N ALA A 363 15.29 10.23 -8.46
CA ALA A 363 16.39 9.68 -7.70
C ALA A 363 16.13 9.90 -6.22
N LEU A 364 16.37 8.88 -5.40
CA LEU A 364 16.30 9.00 -3.95
C LEU A 364 17.44 8.24 -3.28
N TYR A 365 17.76 8.66 -2.07
CA TYR A 365 18.68 8.00 -1.18
C TYR A 365 18.09 8.01 0.23
N VAL A 366 18.02 6.84 0.85
CA VAL A 366 17.58 6.67 2.24
C VAL A 366 18.71 6.04 3.03
N ARG A 367 18.90 6.47 4.26
CA ARG A 367 19.85 5.86 5.20
C ARG A 367 19.20 5.69 6.55
N GLY A 368 19.19 4.45 7.04
CA GLY A 368 18.72 4.05 8.36
C GLY A 368 19.85 3.64 9.30
N SER A 369 19.64 3.84 10.58
CA SER A 369 20.56 3.49 11.65
C SER A 369 19.89 3.39 13.01
N GLY A 370 20.58 2.86 14.01
CA GLY A 370 20.07 2.75 15.38
C GLY A 370 19.13 1.55 15.56
N ILE A 371 19.10 0.62 14.61
CA ILE A 371 18.33 -0.62 14.75
C ILE A 371 18.80 -1.39 15.96
N ASP A 372 17.85 -1.77 16.81
CA ASP A 372 18.10 -2.61 17.99
C ASP A 372 16.97 -3.62 18.19
N GLY A 373 17.24 -4.87 17.81
CA GLY A 373 16.32 -6.01 18.00
C GLY A 373 16.59 -6.80 19.29
N SER A 374 17.50 -6.34 20.18
CA SER A 374 17.87 -7.07 21.40
C SER A 374 16.73 -7.20 22.40
N HIS A 375 15.79 -6.26 22.39
CA HIS A 375 14.64 -6.21 23.28
C HIS A 375 13.36 -6.87 22.72
N MET A 376 13.40 -7.40 21.49
CA MET A 376 12.27 -8.12 20.90
C MET A 376 11.91 -9.34 21.75
N ASP A 377 10.62 -9.59 21.93
CA ASP A 377 10.10 -10.80 22.58
C ASP A 377 10.68 -12.05 21.92
N PRO A 378 11.44 -12.90 22.64
CA PRO A 378 12.07 -14.11 22.06
C PRO A 378 11.05 -15.13 21.55
N ASN A 379 9.81 -15.09 22.04
CA ASN A 379 8.70 -15.94 21.62
C ASN A 379 7.71 -15.21 20.70
N GLY A 380 7.93 -13.93 20.42
CA GLY A 380 7.08 -13.11 19.58
C GLY A 380 7.23 -13.40 18.08
N GLY A 381 6.22 -13.04 17.30
CA GLY A 381 6.14 -13.25 15.86
C GLY A 381 7.19 -12.49 15.03
N TYR A 382 8.00 -11.62 15.64
CA TYR A 382 9.03 -10.82 14.94
C TYR A 382 10.46 -11.36 15.14
N LYS A 383 10.68 -12.29 16.09
CA LYS A 383 12.04 -12.80 16.41
C LYS A 383 12.76 -13.44 15.23
N TRP A 384 12.01 -14.07 14.36
CA TRP A 384 12.53 -14.74 13.15
C TRP A 384 13.22 -13.77 12.18
N LEU A 385 12.94 -12.47 12.24
CA LEU A 385 13.53 -11.45 11.37
C LEU A 385 15.04 -11.30 11.59
N GLY A 386 15.54 -11.57 12.82
CA GLY A 386 16.96 -11.62 13.11
C GLY A 386 17.64 -10.28 13.31
N TYR A 387 16.87 -9.20 13.59
CA TYR A 387 17.47 -7.90 13.94
C TYR A 387 18.41 -8.02 15.14
N GLY A 388 19.61 -7.46 15.00
CA GLY A 388 20.62 -7.36 16.05
C GLY A 388 20.70 -5.96 16.63
N GLN A 389 21.79 -5.68 17.36
CA GLN A 389 22.09 -4.37 17.93
C GLN A 389 23.03 -3.58 17.02
N GLY A 390 22.77 -2.29 16.82
CA GLY A 390 23.59 -1.40 15.97
C GLY A 390 23.41 -1.63 14.48
N GLY A 391 22.25 -2.10 14.06
CA GLY A 391 21.90 -2.25 12.65
C GLY A 391 21.89 -0.91 11.94
N LYS A 392 22.34 -0.92 10.68
CA LYS A 392 22.34 0.24 9.79
C LYS A 392 22.31 -0.23 8.34
N HIS A 393 21.61 0.53 7.49
CA HIS A 393 21.53 0.25 6.06
C HIS A 393 21.24 1.53 5.26
N TRP A 394 21.29 1.39 3.95
CA TRP A 394 20.90 2.44 3.03
C TRP A 394 20.33 1.86 1.74
N GLU A 395 19.51 2.64 1.08
CA GLU A 395 18.96 2.33 -0.24
C GLU A 395 19.09 3.55 -1.16
N ARG A 396 19.38 3.27 -2.43
CA ARG A 396 19.41 4.26 -3.52
C ARG A 396 18.57 3.75 -4.67
N ASP A 397 17.57 4.53 -5.07
CA ASP A 397 16.74 4.26 -6.22
C ASP A 397 16.95 5.32 -7.31
N ILE A 398 17.00 4.87 -8.55
CA ILE A 398 16.97 5.73 -9.74
C ILE A 398 15.89 5.20 -10.65
N GLN A 399 15.04 6.07 -11.16
CA GLN A 399 13.91 5.71 -12.01
C GLN A 399 13.79 6.65 -13.20
N ALA A 400 13.42 6.08 -14.35
CA ALA A 400 12.94 6.81 -15.51
C ALA A 400 11.55 6.29 -15.87
N LYS A 401 10.61 7.19 -16.14
CA LYS A 401 9.27 6.85 -16.63
C LYS A 401 8.94 7.68 -17.87
N TYR A 402 8.42 7.02 -18.89
CA TYR A 402 7.89 7.67 -20.08
C TYR A 402 6.46 7.21 -20.35
N VAL A 403 5.58 8.16 -20.61
CA VAL A 403 4.19 7.91 -21.01
C VAL A 403 3.99 8.48 -22.41
N VAL A 404 3.53 7.65 -23.34
CA VAL A 404 3.25 8.03 -24.73
C VAL A 404 2.09 9.03 -24.74
N GLN A 405 2.31 10.20 -25.38
CA GLN A 405 1.40 11.35 -25.27
C GLN A 405 0.27 11.34 -26.34
N SER A 406 0.47 10.68 -27.47
CA SER A 406 -0.46 10.74 -28.62
C SER A 406 -0.41 9.47 -29.48
N GLY A 407 -1.30 9.39 -30.48
CA GLY A 407 -1.37 8.27 -31.41
C GLY A 407 -2.06 7.03 -30.82
N ALA A 408 -1.96 5.91 -31.52
CA ALA A 408 -2.61 4.65 -31.14
C ALA A 408 -2.12 4.07 -29.81
N ALA A 409 -0.87 4.38 -29.42
CA ALA A 409 -0.27 3.94 -28.17
C ALA A 409 -0.36 5.01 -27.04
N LYS A 410 -1.23 6.01 -27.16
CA LYS A 410 -1.42 7.02 -26.11
C LYS A 410 -1.69 6.33 -24.77
N ASN A 411 -1.04 6.83 -23.71
CA ASN A 411 -1.07 6.31 -22.34
C ASN A 411 -0.26 5.01 -22.12
N LEU A 412 0.38 4.42 -23.15
CA LEU A 412 1.36 3.36 -22.91
C LEU A 412 2.52 3.92 -22.09
N ALA A 413 2.80 3.31 -20.94
CA ALA A 413 3.80 3.77 -20.01
C ALA A 413 4.93 2.75 -19.86
N PHE A 414 6.17 3.25 -19.81
CA PHE A 414 7.37 2.48 -19.52
C PHE A 414 7.99 3.03 -18.26
N THR A 415 8.29 2.17 -17.29
CA THR A 415 8.98 2.55 -16.06
C THR A 415 10.17 1.63 -15.86
N LEU A 416 11.37 2.19 -15.86
CA LEU A 416 12.61 1.49 -15.53
C LEU A 416 13.13 2.00 -14.20
N ARG A 417 13.39 1.10 -13.26
CA ARG A 417 13.98 1.41 -11.94
C ARG A 417 15.21 0.54 -11.69
N HIS A 418 16.24 1.18 -11.12
CA HIS A 418 17.37 0.51 -10.52
C HIS A 418 17.44 0.89 -9.05
N ALA A 419 17.39 -0.11 -8.17
CA ALA A 419 17.48 0.06 -6.71
C ALA A 419 18.70 -0.70 -6.18
N VAL A 420 19.38 -0.13 -5.20
CA VAL A 420 20.52 -0.75 -4.52
C VAL A 420 20.33 -0.62 -3.02
N HIS A 421 20.29 -1.75 -2.32
CA HIS A 421 20.20 -1.81 -0.85
C HIS A 421 21.45 -2.45 -0.28
N ARG A 422 22.00 -1.88 0.79
CA ARG A 422 23.18 -2.37 1.51
C ARG A 422 23.04 -2.12 3.00
N GLY A 423 23.46 -3.10 3.80
CA GLY A 423 23.43 -3.00 5.25
C GLY A 423 24.49 -3.83 5.94
N ASN A 424 24.58 -3.68 7.26
CA ASN A 424 25.38 -4.59 8.08
C ASN A 424 24.54 -5.79 8.56
N ALA A 425 25.16 -6.82 9.08
CA ALA A 425 24.47 -8.04 9.49
C ALA A 425 23.36 -7.81 10.56
N ALA A 426 23.48 -6.77 11.38
CA ALA A 426 22.54 -6.51 12.47
C ALA A 426 21.21 -5.93 11.99
N GLN A 427 21.10 -5.43 10.74
CA GLN A 427 19.84 -4.92 10.18
C GLN A 427 18.97 -6.01 9.54
N ALA A 428 19.51 -7.22 9.34
CA ALA A 428 18.84 -8.46 8.93
C ALA A 428 18.26 -8.53 7.50
N GLU A 429 18.14 -7.44 6.76
CA GLU A 429 17.74 -7.47 5.35
C GLU A 429 18.93 -7.82 4.45
N LEU A 430 18.64 -8.33 3.26
CA LEU A 430 19.67 -8.79 2.33
C LEU A 430 20.21 -7.63 1.48
N ASP A 431 21.53 -7.62 1.27
CA ASP A 431 22.15 -6.76 0.27
C ASP A 431 21.72 -7.18 -1.12
N ALA A 432 21.17 -6.24 -1.90
CA ALA A 432 20.63 -6.53 -3.22
C ALA A 432 20.77 -5.36 -4.19
N ASN A 433 20.94 -5.71 -5.48
CA ASN A 433 20.68 -4.82 -6.61
C ASN A 433 19.38 -5.26 -7.28
N GLN A 434 18.51 -4.32 -7.65
CA GLN A 434 17.29 -4.62 -8.38
C GLN A 434 17.26 -3.82 -9.69
N ILE A 435 16.89 -4.48 -10.78
CA ILE A 435 16.42 -3.85 -12.01
C ILE A 435 14.97 -4.25 -12.19
N ARG A 436 14.10 -3.28 -12.38
CA ARG A 436 12.69 -3.50 -12.65
C ARG A 436 12.23 -2.68 -13.85
N LEU A 437 11.65 -3.37 -14.83
CA LEU A 437 10.94 -2.76 -15.96
C LEU A 437 9.45 -3.07 -15.82
N ALA A 438 8.62 -2.03 -15.87
CA ALA A 438 7.17 -2.17 -15.95
C ALA A 438 6.67 -1.49 -17.24
N ILE A 439 5.83 -2.18 -17.99
CA ILE A 439 5.14 -1.67 -19.16
C ILE A 439 3.65 -1.76 -18.88
N GLU A 440 2.93 -0.65 -18.99
CA GLU A 440 1.52 -0.57 -18.66
C GLU A 440 0.74 0.09 -19.78
N TYR A 441 -0.38 -0.51 -20.18
CA TYR A 441 -1.28 0.06 -21.16
C TYR A 441 -2.73 0.00 -20.69
N PRO A 442 -3.26 1.13 -20.17
CA PRO A 442 -4.64 1.21 -19.74
C PRO A 442 -5.57 1.46 -20.94
N LEU A 443 -6.66 0.71 -20.98
CA LEU A 443 -7.80 0.91 -21.85
C LEU A 443 -9.04 1.11 -20.96
N GLY A 444 -10.05 1.80 -21.46
CA GLY A 444 -11.28 1.99 -20.68
C GLY A 444 -12.31 2.83 -21.44
N GLY A 445 -13.53 2.78 -20.95
CA GLY A 445 -14.65 3.50 -21.55
C GLY A 445 -15.86 3.57 -20.61
N LYS A 446 -16.86 4.34 -21.03
CA LYS A 446 -18.21 4.41 -20.45
C LYS A 446 -19.17 3.72 -21.40
N PHE A 447 -20.27 3.22 -20.87
CA PHE A 447 -21.38 2.67 -21.62
C PHE A 447 -22.36 3.74 -22.03
#